data_fbef46f348442a63cd8bf51a70e656a9
#
_entry.id   fbef46f348442a63cd8bf51a70e656a9
#
_cell.length_a   1.000
_cell.length_b   1.000
_cell.length_c   1.000
_cell.angle_alpha   90.00
_cell.angle_beta   90.00
_cell.angle_gamma   90.00
#
_symmetry.space_group_name_H-M   'P 1'
#
loop_
_entity.id
_entity.type
_entity.pdbx_description
1 polymer ?
#
loop_
_entity_poly.entity_id
_entity_poly.type
_entity_poly.pdbx_seq_one_letter_code
_entity_poly.pdbx_strand_id
1 'polypeptide(L)'
;MKDFDRYDSAFRALSPRVQASPAGKAVADYIAAVRATQVGNTAPDFALEDIDGQMLRLSDLRGQYVLLDFWGTWCGGCRASIPSLVALYDQLKDKNFEIVGIAVNEYNDSYWRKVIADEKMAWRHVNDSHSALGQEIQPAYGVMGVPTCFLIDPEGNIALKGYPWDILSQVKETVEKAYQDSGK
;
A
#
# COMPACT_ATOMS: atom_id res chain seq x y z
N MET A 1 -15.58 -6.87 -2.83
CA MET A 1 -16.67 -5.96 -2.39
C MET A 1 -17.79 -6.71 -1.69
N LYS A 2 -18.43 -7.74 -2.28
CA LYS A 2 -19.53 -8.50 -1.64
C LYS A 2 -19.19 -9.12 -0.26
N ASP A 3 -17.96 -9.59 -0.06
CA ASP A 3 -17.57 -10.21 1.21
C ASP A 3 -17.40 -9.19 2.35
N PHE A 4 -16.92 -7.98 2.05
CA PHE A 4 -16.72 -6.94 3.05
C PHE A 4 -18.04 -6.46 3.67
N ASP A 5 -19.09 -6.24 2.85
CA ASP A 5 -20.41 -5.82 3.33
C ASP A 5 -21.02 -6.89 4.24
N ARG A 6 -20.71 -8.17 3.99
CA ARG A 6 -21.13 -9.30 4.85
C ARG A 6 -20.45 -9.24 6.20
N TYR A 7 -19.14 -8.96 6.26
CA TYR A 7 -18.42 -8.85 7.52
C TYR A 7 -18.88 -7.65 8.35
N ASP A 8 -19.09 -6.50 7.73
CA ASP A 8 -19.63 -5.31 8.39
C ASP A 8 -21.05 -5.56 8.95
N SER A 9 -21.92 -6.17 8.16
CA SER A 9 -23.27 -6.53 8.60
C SER A 9 -23.24 -7.52 9.79
N ALA A 10 -22.35 -8.52 9.74
CA ALA A 10 -22.19 -9.47 10.82
C ALA A 10 -21.68 -8.79 12.10
N PHE A 11 -20.72 -7.88 12.00
CA PHE A 11 -20.22 -7.10 13.13
C PHE A 11 -21.30 -6.23 13.77
N ARG A 12 -22.12 -5.54 12.96
CA ARG A 12 -23.23 -4.71 13.43
C ARG A 12 -24.34 -5.51 14.13
N ALA A 13 -24.48 -6.79 13.83
CA ALA A 13 -25.42 -7.69 14.48
C ALA A 13 -24.97 -8.19 15.86
N LEU A 14 -23.70 -7.96 16.24
CA LEU A 14 -23.20 -8.32 17.56
C LEU A 14 -23.80 -7.43 18.65
N SER A 15 -23.84 -7.95 19.90
CA SER A 15 -24.34 -7.17 21.03
C SER A 15 -23.48 -5.92 21.29
N PRO A 16 -24.06 -4.82 21.82
CA PRO A 16 -23.30 -3.60 22.13
C PRO A 16 -22.10 -3.86 23.05
N ARG A 17 -22.22 -4.81 23.97
CA ARG A 17 -21.11 -5.22 24.86
C ARG A 17 -19.94 -5.80 24.08
N VAL A 18 -20.20 -6.62 23.07
CA VAL A 18 -19.15 -7.23 22.23
C VAL A 18 -18.51 -6.16 21.33
N GLN A 19 -19.32 -5.30 20.71
CA GLN A 19 -18.81 -4.20 19.87
C GLN A 19 -17.94 -3.22 20.67
N ALA A 20 -18.27 -2.95 21.94
CA ALA A 20 -17.52 -2.05 22.82
C ALA A 20 -16.27 -2.71 23.45
N SER A 21 -16.08 -4.01 23.31
CA SER A 21 -14.87 -4.70 23.81
C SER A 21 -13.61 -4.26 23.04
N PRO A 22 -12.39 -4.45 23.60
CA PRO A 22 -11.16 -4.16 22.88
C PRO A 22 -11.08 -4.83 21.49
N ALA A 23 -11.46 -6.10 21.41
CA ALA A 23 -11.52 -6.82 20.13
C ALA A 23 -12.59 -6.25 19.20
N GLY A 24 -13.75 -5.87 19.70
CA GLY A 24 -14.81 -5.24 18.93
C GLY A 24 -14.37 -3.90 18.35
N LYS A 25 -13.67 -3.08 19.14
CA LYS A 25 -13.11 -1.81 18.64
C LYS A 25 -12.08 -2.03 17.53
N ALA A 26 -11.16 -2.99 17.69
CA ALA A 26 -10.18 -3.32 16.66
C ALA A 26 -10.87 -3.75 15.34
N VAL A 27 -11.95 -4.52 15.42
CA VAL A 27 -12.75 -4.88 14.23
C VAL A 27 -13.45 -3.66 13.65
N ALA A 28 -14.00 -2.76 14.47
CA ALA A 28 -14.64 -1.53 13.98
C ALA A 28 -13.63 -0.62 13.26
N ASP A 29 -12.44 -0.45 13.83
CA ASP A 29 -11.36 0.36 13.24
C ASP A 29 -10.91 -0.23 11.89
N TYR A 30 -10.74 -1.55 11.82
CA TYR A 30 -10.44 -2.25 10.56
C TYR A 30 -11.53 -2.03 9.50
N ILE A 31 -12.80 -2.17 9.88
CA ILE A 31 -13.94 -1.93 9.00
C ILE A 31 -13.92 -0.48 8.48
N ALA A 32 -13.64 0.48 9.37
CA ALA A 32 -13.54 1.89 9.00
C ALA A 32 -12.39 2.13 8.01
N ALA A 33 -11.21 1.57 8.26
CA ALA A 33 -10.04 1.68 7.38
C ALA A 33 -10.31 1.07 5.99
N VAL A 34 -10.89 -0.14 5.93
CA VAL A 34 -11.25 -0.78 4.65
C VAL A 34 -12.28 0.04 3.87
N ARG A 35 -13.20 0.71 4.55
CA ARG A 35 -14.16 1.64 3.90
C ARG A 35 -13.47 2.89 3.39
N ALA A 36 -12.61 3.49 4.19
CA ALA A 36 -11.85 4.67 3.81
C ALA A 36 -10.95 4.40 2.59
N THR A 37 -10.47 3.18 2.44
CA THR A 37 -9.57 2.78 1.35
C THR A 37 -10.24 2.02 0.21
N GLN A 38 -11.50 2.36 -0.10
CA GLN A 38 -12.15 1.89 -1.33
C GLN A 38 -11.66 2.69 -2.54
N VAL A 39 -11.69 2.05 -3.71
CA VAL A 39 -11.40 2.71 -4.99
C VAL A 39 -12.30 3.94 -5.15
N GLY A 40 -11.72 5.06 -5.55
CA GLY A 40 -12.36 6.37 -5.67
C GLY A 40 -12.23 7.26 -4.43
N ASN A 41 -11.85 6.72 -3.27
CA ASN A 41 -11.61 7.54 -2.08
C ASN A 41 -10.20 8.10 -2.05
N THR A 42 -10.00 9.23 -1.36
CA THR A 42 -8.68 9.79 -1.11
C THR A 42 -7.87 8.83 -0.23
N ALA A 43 -6.64 8.52 -0.66
CA ALA A 43 -5.72 7.69 0.10
C ALA A 43 -5.33 8.34 1.43
N PRO A 44 -5.32 7.60 2.56
CA PRO A 44 -4.77 8.11 3.81
C PRO A 44 -3.33 8.61 3.62
N ASP A 45 -3.06 9.85 4.05
CA ASP A 45 -1.71 10.40 3.99
C ASP A 45 -0.83 9.81 5.09
N PHE A 46 0.47 9.75 4.85
CA PHE A 46 1.46 9.33 5.84
C PHE A 46 2.77 10.08 5.65
N ALA A 47 3.58 10.08 6.69
CA ALA A 47 4.94 10.62 6.67
C ALA A 47 5.87 9.71 7.47
N LEU A 48 6.85 9.11 6.80
CA LEU A 48 7.90 8.28 7.41
C LEU A 48 9.26 8.57 6.78
N GLU A 49 10.32 8.36 7.53
CA GLU A 49 11.68 8.33 6.96
C GLU A 49 11.79 7.11 6.03
N ASP A 50 12.31 7.34 4.84
CA ASP A 50 12.63 6.29 3.89
C ASP A 50 13.99 5.63 4.22
N ILE A 51 14.34 4.62 3.43
CA ILE A 51 15.58 3.85 3.62
C ILE A 51 16.85 4.72 3.58
N ASP A 52 16.80 5.89 2.96
CA ASP A 52 17.93 6.84 2.85
C ASP A 52 17.87 7.94 3.92
N GLY A 53 16.92 7.86 4.87
CA GLY A 53 16.74 8.83 5.95
C GLY A 53 16.06 10.12 5.51
N GLN A 54 15.42 10.12 4.35
CA GLN A 54 14.65 11.26 3.88
C GLN A 54 13.17 11.13 4.26
N MET A 55 12.57 12.22 4.74
CA MET A 55 11.14 12.21 5.03
C MET A 55 10.34 12.02 3.73
N LEU A 56 9.57 10.94 3.66
CA LEU A 56 8.64 10.67 2.57
C LEU A 56 7.21 10.94 3.07
N ARG A 57 6.50 11.82 2.38
CA ARG A 57 5.06 12.03 2.55
C ARG A 57 4.34 11.58 1.29
N LEU A 58 3.24 10.86 1.43
CA LEU A 58 2.46 10.47 0.24
C LEU A 58 1.91 11.72 -0.47
N SER A 59 1.49 12.74 0.26
CA SER A 59 1.00 14.00 -0.33
C SER A 59 2.03 14.76 -1.14
N ASP A 60 3.34 14.56 -0.89
CA ASP A 60 4.42 15.20 -1.68
C ASP A 60 4.59 14.54 -3.06
N LEU A 61 3.98 13.38 -3.27
CA LEU A 61 4.00 12.64 -4.54
C LEU A 61 2.78 12.92 -5.43
N ARG A 62 2.00 13.97 -5.12
CA ARG A 62 0.89 14.40 -5.98
C ARG A 62 1.39 14.80 -7.37
N GLY A 63 0.55 14.62 -8.37
CA GLY A 63 0.89 14.88 -9.76
C GLY A 63 1.48 13.67 -10.50
N GLN A 64 1.72 12.56 -9.81
CA GLN A 64 2.14 11.30 -10.41
C GLN A 64 1.31 10.12 -9.88
N TYR A 65 1.32 9.01 -10.61
CA TYR A 65 0.79 7.75 -10.09
C TYR A 65 1.75 7.15 -9.08
N VAL A 66 1.23 6.64 -7.95
CA VAL A 66 2.03 6.01 -6.90
C VAL A 66 1.48 4.63 -6.61
N LEU A 67 2.30 3.59 -6.78
CA LEU A 67 1.97 2.24 -6.36
C LEU A 67 2.50 2.01 -4.95
N LEU A 68 1.62 1.93 -3.98
CA LEU A 68 1.96 1.50 -2.62
C LEU A 68 2.01 -0.03 -2.60
N ASP A 69 3.16 -0.61 -2.29
CA ASP A 69 3.36 -2.06 -2.16
C ASP A 69 3.62 -2.41 -0.69
N PHE A 70 2.63 -3.01 -0.04
CA PHE A 70 2.76 -3.53 1.32
C PHE A 70 3.38 -4.92 1.27
N TRP A 71 4.55 -5.08 1.87
CA TRP A 71 5.36 -6.28 1.77
C TRP A 71 6.18 -6.58 3.03
N GLY A 72 6.93 -7.68 3.02
CA GLY A 72 7.92 -8.00 4.05
C GLY A 72 8.90 -9.04 3.55
N THR A 73 10.13 -9.03 4.08
CA THR A 73 11.18 -9.99 3.69
C THR A 73 10.81 -11.43 4.03
N TRP A 74 10.01 -11.61 5.06
CA TRP A 74 9.48 -12.89 5.56
C TRP A 74 8.33 -13.45 4.72
N CYS A 75 7.77 -12.66 3.80
CA CYS A 75 6.60 -13.00 3.00
C CYS A 75 7.01 -13.67 1.67
N GLY A 76 6.81 -14.96 1.54
CA GLY A 76 7.16 -15.69 0.32
C GLY A 76 6.41 -15.22 -0.94
N GLY A 77 5.11 -14.88 -0.82
CA GLY A 77 4.32 -14.32 -1.92
C GLY A 77 4.82 -12.94 -2.37
N CYS A 78 5.24 -12.11 -1.40
CA CYS A 78 5.85 -10.80 -1.69
C CYS A 78 7.15 -10.98 -2.48
N ARG A 79 8.04 -11.87 -2.01
CA ARG A 79 9.30 -12.17 -2.69
C ARG A 79 9.08 -12.68 -4.12
N ALA A 80 8.05 -13.49 -4.32
CA ALA A 80 7.70 -14.00 -5.65
C ALA A 80 7.18 -12.91 -6.61
N SER A 81 6.61 -11.82 -6.12
CA SER A 81 6.12 -10.70 -6.95
C SER A 81 7.19 -9.66 -7.28
N ILE A 82 8.32 -9.60 -6.56
CA ILE A 82 9.37 -8.59 -6.78
C ILE A 82 9.86 -8.53 -8.23
N PRO A 83 10.17 -9.63 -8.93
CA PRO A 83 10.62 -9.54 -10.32
C PRO A 83 9.61 -8.82 -11.24
N SER A 84 8.31 -9.02 -11.01
CA SER A 84 7.26 -8.35 -11.78
C SER A 84 7.16 -6.85 -11.44
N LEU A 85 7.37 -6.48 -10.17
CA LEU A 85 7.43 -5.08 -9.74
C LEU A 85 8.65 -4.37 -10.32
N VAL A 86 9.83 -5.02 -10.32
CA VAL A 86 11.05 -4.48 -10.93
C VAL A 86 10.84 -4.23 -12.42
N ALA A 87 10.28 -5.22 -13.13
CA ALA A 87 9.98 -5.07 -14.56
C ALA A 87 8.96 -3.96 -14.85
N LEU A 88 7.95 -3.79 -13.99
CA LEU A 88 6.97 -2.71 -14.09
C LEU A 88 7.62 -1.36 -13.85
N TYR A 89 8.43 -1.23 -12.79
CA TYR A 89 9.10 0.03 -12.45
C TYR A 89 10.03 0.48 -13.57
N ASP A 90 10.83 -0.41 -14.14
CA ASP A 90 11.72 -0.10 -15.26
C ASP A 90 10.98 0.41 -16.51
N GLN A 91 9.74 -0.02 -16.72
CA GLN A 91 8.91 0.42 -17.84
C GLN A 91 8.20 1.76 -17.59
N LEU A 92 7.96 2.11 -16.32
CA LEU A 92 7.08 3.23 -15.95
C LEU A 92 7.77 4.39 -15.22
N LYS A 93 8.96 4.21 -14.64
CA LYS A 93 9.64 5.22 -13.80
C LYS A 93 9.81 6.60 -14.48
N ASP A 94 9.91 6.62 -15.81
CA ASP A 94 10.02 7.85 -16.60
C ASP A 94 8.65 8.38 -17.09
N LYS A 95 7.55 7.80 -16.63
CA LYS A 95 6.18 8.11 -17.07
C LYS A 95 5.31 8.68 -15.95
N ASN A 96 5.86 9.53 -15.12
CA ASN A 96 5.14 10.10 -13.97
C ASN A 96 4.59 9.00 -13.02
N PHE A 97 5.42 8.02 -12.70
CA PHE A 97 5.09 6.87 -11.87
C PHE A 97 6.18 6.61 -10.83
N GLU A 98 5.75 6.28 -9.61
CA GLU A 98 6.62 5.87 -8.52
C GLU A 98 6.07 4.62 -7.83
N ILE A 99 6.95 3.81 -7.23
CA ILE A 99 6.58 2.77 -6.27
C ILE A 99 7.06 3.21 -4.89
N VAL A 100 6.24 2.98 -3.87
CA VAL A 100 6.63 3.08 -2.47
C VAL A 100 6.45 1.72 -1.82
N GLY A 101 7.55 1.06 -1.53
CA GLY A 101 7.56 -0.19 -0.77
C GLY A 101 7.37 0.08 0.72
N ILE A 102 6.28 -0.41 1.28
CA ILE A 102 5.94 -0.25 2.70
C ILE A 102 6.19 -1.60 3.39
N ALA A 103 7.33 -1.71 4.07
CA ALA A 103 7.66 -2.92 4.81
C ALA A 103 6.84 -2.99 6.10
N VAL A 104 6.20 -4.14 6.35
CA VAL A 104 5.39 -4.38 7.54
C VAL A 104 5.95 -5.53 8.36
N ASN A 105 5.89 -5.42 9.69
CA ASN A 105 6.46 -6.39 10.63
C ASN A 105 7.93 -6.74 10.32
N GLU A 106 8.69 -5.73 9.89
CA GLU A 106 10.10 -5.87 9.53
C GLU A 106 10.99 -5.28 10.63
N TYR A 107 11.63 -6.16 11.39
CA TYR A 107 12.43 -5.78 12.57
C TYR A 107 13.93 -5.98 12.37
N ASN A 108 14.34 -6.46 11.20
CA ASN A 108 15.76 -6.65 10.84
C ASN A 108 16.15 -5.75 9.68
N ASP A 109 16.48 -4.50 9.99
CA ASP A 109 16.86 -3.49 9.00
C ASP A 109 18.02 -3.91 8.10
N SER A 110 19.02 -4.57 8.65
CA SER A 110 20.19 -4.99 7.86
C SER A 110 19.78 -6.03 6.81
N TYR A 111 18.90 -6.97 7.17
CA TYR A 111 18.39 -7.96 6.25
C TYR A 111 17.43 -7.35 5.23
N TRP A 112 16.54 -6.45 5.67
CA TRP A 112 15.62 -5.71 4.80
C TRP A 112 16.36 -4.91 3.72
N ARG A 113 17.37 -4.12 4.11
CA ARG A 113 18.24 -3.37 3.19
C ARG A 113 18.97 -4.29 2.22
N LYS A 114 19.46 -5.41 2.72
CA LYS A 114 20.14 -6.42 1.89
C LYS A 114 19.18 -6.99 0.83
N VAL A 115 17.96 -7.34 1.21
CA VAL A 115 16.95 -7.87 0.25
C VAL A 115 16.61 -6.84 -0.82
N ILE A 116 16.38 -5.58 -0.45
CA ILE A 116 16.10 -4.50 -1.40
C ILE A 116 17.23 -4.37 -2.43
N ALA A 117 18.48 -4.41 -1.98
CA ALA A 117 19.65 -4.30 -2.85
C ALA A 117 19.82 -5.53 -3.76
N ASP A 118 19.74 -6.74 -3.20
CA ASP A 118 19.92 -8.00 -3.92
C ASP A 118 18.85 -8.18 -5.02
N GLU A 119 17.60 -7.80 -4.71
CA GLU A 119 16.46 -7.91 -5.62
C GLU A 119 16.30 -6.69 -6.56
N LYS A 120 17.20 -5.70 -6.47
CA LYS A 120 17.23 -4.49 -7.31
C LYS A 120 15.94 -3.67 -7.25
N MET A 121 15.38 -3.55 -6.08
CA MET A 121 14.17 -2.76 -5.84
C MET A 121 14.53 -1.26 -5.77
N ALA A 122 14.64 -0.62 -6.94
CA ALA A 122 15.23 0.72 -7.12
C ALA A 122 14.24 1.88 -6.85
N TRP A 123 13.18 1.64 -6.13
CA TRP A 123 12.17 2.63 -5.73
C TRP A 123 12.31 3.02 -4.26
N ARG A 124 11.42 3.88 -3.79
CA ARG A 124 11.44 4.36 -2.40
C ARG A 124 10.89 3.32 -1.43
N HIS A 125 11.51 3.20 -0.25
CA HIS A 125 11.11 2.23 0.76
C HIS A 125 10.98 2.88 2.13
N VAL A 126 9.87 2.59 2.81
CA VAL A 126 9.66 2.93 4.23
C VAL A 126 9.41 1.66 5.04
N ASN A 127 9.74 1.71 6.33
CA ASN A 127 9.47 0.61 7.25
C ASN A 127 8.42 1.04 8.28
N ASP A 128 7.19 0.54 8.13
CA ASP A 128 6.05 0.87 8.98
C ASP A 128 6.26 0.42 10.45
N SER A 129 7.10 -0.59 10.68
CA SER A 129 7.45 -1.06 12.03
C SER A 129 8.28 -0.05 12.85
N HIS A 130 8.81 0.98 12.22
CA HIS A 130 9.62 2.04 12.84
C HIS A 130 8.83 3.34 13.08
N SER A 131 7.52 3.33 12.89
CA SER A 131 6.69 4.52 13.12
C SER A 131 6.74 4.94 14.59
N ALA A 132 7.64 5.87 14.92
CA ALA A 132 7.80 6.43 16.27
C ALA A 132 6.58 7.25 16.73
N LEU A 133 5.64 7.55 15.83
CA LEU A 133 4.48 8.41 16.08
C LEU A 133 3.17 7.63 16.20
N GLY A 134 3.21 6.28 16.21
CA GLY A 134 1.99 5.46 16.28
C GLY A 134 1.07 5.62 15.06
N GLN A 135 1.57 6.20 13.98
CA GLN A 135 0.87 6.28 12.70
C GLN A 135 1.28 5.08 11.85
N GLU A 136 0.78 3.93 12.23
CA GLU A 136 0.97 2.72 11.44
C GLU A 136 0.20 2.84 10.12
N ILE A 137 0.92 2.81 9.00
CA ILE A 137 0.32 2.92 7.66
C ILE A 137 -0.55 1.69 7.39
N GLN A 138 -0.06 0.51 7.78
CA GLN A 138 -0.76 -0.76 7.56
C GLN A 138 -2.20 -0.76 8.12
N PRO A 139 -2.47 -0.38 9.39
CA PRO A 139 -3.84 -0.27 9.90
C PRO A 139 -4.67 0.80 9.22
N ALA A 140 -4.09 1.96 8.90
CA ALA A 140 -4.80 3.06 8.23
C ALA A 140 -5.33 2.64 6.84
N TYR A 141 -4.61 1.75 6.16
CA TYR A 141 -5.01 1.20 4.86
C TYR A 141 -5.89 -0.06 4.99
N GLY A 142 -6.17 -0.54 6.19
CA GLY A 142 -6.92 -1.77 6.43
C GLY A 142 -6.25 -3.00 5.81
N VAL A 143 -4.92 -3.06 5.87
CA VAL A 143 -4.14 -4.18 5.33
C VAL A 143 -3.98 -5.25 6.40
N MET A 144 -4.64 -6.39 6.23
CA MET A 144 -4.56 -7.55 7.13
C MET A 144 -3.52 -8.58 6.72
N GLY A 145 -3.03 -8.49 5.51
CA GLY A 145 -2.04 -9.43 4.97
C GLY A 145 -1.30 -8.87 3.78
N VAL A 146 -0.13 -9.42 3.55
CA VAL A 146 0.75 -9.03 2.44
C VAL A 146 1.01 -10.22 1.51
N PRO A 147 1.27 -9.97 0.21
CA PRO A 147 1.36 -8.67 -0.44
C PRO A 147 -0.01 -8.01 -0.66
N THR A 148 -0.08 -6.69 -0.56
CA THR A 148 -1.27 -5.91 -0.95
C THR A 148 -0.80 -4.61 -1.59
N CYS A 149 -1.38 -4.23 -2.73
CA CYS A 149 -1.02 -3.03 -3.45
C CYS A 149 -2.21 -2.08 -3.60
N PHE A 150 -1.90 -0.77 -3.63
CA PHE A 150 -2.83 0.30 -3.96
C PHE A 150 -2.20 1.19 -5.02
N LEU A 151 -2.87 1.42 -6.14
CA LEU A 151 -2.48 2.47 -7.07
C LEU A 151 -3.19 3.77 -6.68
N ILE A 152 -2.40 4.80 -6.45
CA ILE A 152 -2.89 6.14 -6.14
C ILE A 152 -2.75 6.99 -7.40
N ASP A 153 -3.80 7.70 -7.78
CA ASP A 153 -3.80 8.61 -8.92
C ASP A 153 -3.07 9.95 -8.61
N PRO A 154 -2.79 10.78 -9.62
CA PRO A 154 -2.13 12.07 -9.41
C PRO A 154 -2.87 13.02 -8.46
N GLU A 155 -4.18 12.91 -8.33
CA GLU A 155 -5.03 13.69 -7.42
C GLU A 155 -4.99 13.13 -6.00
N GLY A 156 -4.48 11.90 -5.83
CA GLY A 156 -4.30 11.22 -4.55
C GLY A 156 -5.46 10.33 -4.15
N ASN A 157 -6.27 9.92 -5.09
CA ASN A 157 -7.33 8.95 -4.83
C ASN A 157 -6.85 7.54 -5.18
N ILE A 158 -7.45 6.56 -4.56
CA ILE A 158 -7.15 5.15 -4.83
C ILE A 158 -7.79 4.76 -6.17
N ALA A 159 -6.98 4.54 -7.18
CA ALA A 159 -7.43 4.11 -8.51
C ALA A 159 -7.62 2.60 -8.60
N LEU A 160 -6.71 1.81 -8.00
CA LEU A 160 -6.77 0.35 -7.97
C LEU A 160 -6.36 -0.18 -6.60
N LYS A 161 -6.84 -1.38 -6.26
CA LYS A 161 -6.46 -2.10 -5.04
C LYS A 161 -6.50 -3.60 -5.30
N GLY A 162 -5.49 -4.34 -4.87
CA GLY A 162 -5.48 -5.81 -5.00
C GLY A 162 -4.12 -6.42 -4.69
N TYR A 163 -3.99 -7.70 -5.04
CA TYR A 163 -2.70 -8.38 -5.00
C TYR A 163 -1.87 -8.04 -6.24
N PRO A 164 -0.53 -8.07 -6.17
CA PRO A 164 0.31 -7.76 -7.34
C PRO A 164 -0.10 -8.52 -8.60
N TRP A 165 -0.29 -9.83 -8.51
CA TRP A 165 -0.65 -10.67 -9.66
C TRP A 165 -2.02 -10.36 -10.27
N ASP A 166 -2.89 -9.65 -9.56
CA ASP A 166 -4.23 -9.28 -10.05
C ASP A 166 -4.24 -7.89 -10.70
N ILE A 167 -3.37 -6.96 -10.24
CA ILE A 167 -3.50 -5.55 -10.64
C ILE A 167 -2.33 -4.98 -11.44
N LEU A 168 -1.12 -5.59 -11.46
CA LEU A 168 0.04 -4.96 -12.12
C LEU A 168 -0.15 -4.72 -13.61
N SER A 169 -0.89 -5.58 -14.34
CA SER A 169 -1.25 -5.33 -15.74
C SER A 169 -2.14 -4.09 -15.89
N GLN A 170 -3.12 -3.93 -15.01
CA GLN A 170 -4.03 -2.77 -15.00
C GLN A 170 -3.29 -1.49 -14.60
N VAL A 171 -2.34 -1.57 -13.64
CA VAL A 171 -1.45 -0.45 -13.28
C VAL A 171 -0.70 0.03 -14.51
N LYS A 172 -0.07 -0.90 -15.25
CA LYS A 172 0.66 -0.57 -16.47
C LYS A 172 -0.22 0.13 -17.48
N GLU A 173 -1.37 -0.46 -17.82
CA GLU A 173 -2.31 0.10 -18.80
C GLU A 173 -2.80 1.50 -18.38
N THR A 174 -3.11 1.68 -17.10
CA THR A 174 -3.60 2.96 -16.57
C THR A 174 -2.56 4.06 -16.71
N VAL A 175 -1.32 3.79 -16.28
CA VAL A 175 -0.21 4.77 -16.33
C VAL A 175 0.21 5.07 -17.76
N GLU A 176 0.35 4.05 -18.62
CA GLU A 176 0.74 4.24 -20.02
C GLU A 176 -0.31 5.05 -20.79
N LYS A 177 -1.59 4.78 -20.58
CA LYS A 177 -2.68 5.55 -21.17
C LYS A 177 -2.63 7.01 -20.73
N ALA A 178 -2.53 7.27 -19.43
CA ALA A 178 -2.46 8.63 -18.90
C ALA A 178 -1.23 9.40 -19.42
N TYR A 179 -0.09 8.72 -19.55
CA TYR A 179 1.11 9.31 -20.11
C TYR A 179 0.93 9.70 -21.59
N GLN A 180 0.33 8.83 -22.41
CA GLN A 180 0.01 9.11 -23.82
C GLN A 180 -0.96 10.28 -23.96
N ASP A 181 -2.01 10.33 -23.13
CA ASP A 181 -3.03 11.38 -23.14
C ASP A 181 -2.46 12.75 -22.72
N SER A 182 -1.35 12.76 -21.95
CA SER A 182 -0.64 14.00 -21.56
C SER A 182 0.21 14.61 -22.65
N GLY A 183 0.33 13.97 -23.82
CA GLY A 183 1.11 14.47 -24.98
C GLY A 183 2.62 14.46 -24.78
N LYS A 184 3.14 13.64 -23.85
CA LYS A 184 4.57 13.48 -23.55
C LYS A 184 5.15 12.25 -24.25
#